data_4d91f0b500e314297715ef5b2f56ce17
#
_entry.id   4d91f0b500e314297715ef5b2f56ce17
#
_cell.length_a   1.000
_cell.length_b   1.000
_cell.length_c   1.000
_cell.angle_alpha   90.00
_cell.angle_beta   90.00
_cell.angle_gamma   90.00
#
_symmetry.space_group_name_H-M   'P 1'
#
loop_
_entity.id
_entity.type
_entity.pdbx_description
1 polymer ?
#
loop_
_entity_poly.entity_id
_entity_poly.type
_entity_poly.pdbx_seq_one_letter_code
_entity_poly.pdbx_strand_id
1 'polypeptide(L)'
;MKVMVKEVENEGLEALMGQRVTLFCGVYIYTGKLVGVNQTCVKLEDAGIVYETGPFDDKKWKDMQPLPDDWYVATQAIESFGVLKS
;
A
#
# COMPACT_ATOMS: atom_id res chain seq x y z
N MET A 1 -4.87 6.68 -25.18
CA MET A 1 -5.13 5.23 -25.31
C MET A 1 -5.85 4.73 -24.07
N LYS A 2 -6.84 3.90 -24.26
CA LYS A 2 -7.55 3.29 -23.13
C LYS A 2 -7.08 1.86 -22.95
N VAL A 3 -6.83 1.47 -21.70
CA VAL A 3 -6.38 0.13 -21.35
C VAL A 3 -7.29 -0.41 -20.28
N MET A 4 -7.71 -1.66 -20.41
CA MET A 4 -8.47 -2.33 -19.36
C MET A 4 -7.52 -2.94 -18.35
N VAL A 5 -7.78 -2.71 -17.07
CA VAL A 5 -7.08 -3.40 -15.98
C VAL A 5 -7.75 -4.75 -15.79
N LYS A 6 -6.97 -5.80 -15.87
CA LYS A 6 -7.44 -7.19 -15.71
C LYS A 6 -6.66 -7.86 -14.60
N GLU A 7 -7.19 -8.95 -14.10
CA GLU A 7 -6.45 -9.82 -13.19
C GLU A 7 -5.44 -10.63 -13.99
N VAL A 8 -4.36 -9.98 -14.35
CA VAL A 8 -3.27 -10.60 -15.08
C VAL A 8 -1.98 -10.47 -14.28
N GLU A 9 -1.02 -11.30 -14.61
CA GLU A 9 0.18 -11.54 -13.82
C GLU A 9 1.00 -10.30 -13.61
N ASN A 10 1.01 -9.26 -14.20
CA ASN A 10 1.84 -8.08 -13.99
C ASN A 10 1.04 -6.83 -13.71
N GLU A 11 -0.18 -6.97 -13.23
CA GLU A 11 -1.03 -5.84 -12.91
C GLU A 11 -1.71 -6.01 -11.56
N GLY A 12 -2.05 -4.89 -10.94
CA GLY A 12 -2.77 -4.84 -9.69
C GLY A 12 -1.91 -5.11 -8.46
N LEU A 13 -2.56 -5.37 -7.35
CA LEU A 13 -1.89 -5.59 -6.07
C LEU A 13 -0.96 -6.80 -6.10
N GLU A 14 -1.36 -7.87 -6.77
CA GLU A 14 -0.55 -9.07 -6.81
C GLU A 14 0.81 -8.84 -7.48
N ALA A 15 0.86 -7.94 -8.45
CA ALA A 15 2.11 -7.59 -9.11
C ALA A 15 3.09 -6.86 -8.19
N LEU A 16 2.61 -6.30 -7.08
CA LEU A 16 3.43 -5.56 -6.13
C LEU A 16 3.88 -6.40 -4.94
N MET A 17 3.58 -7.70 -4.95
CA MET A 17 4.02 -8.61 -3.90
C MET A 17 5.53 -8.53 -3.71
N GLY A 18 5.95 -8.42 -2.45
CA GLY A 18 7.36 -8.27 -2.09
C GLY A 18 7.88 -6.85 -2.11
N GLN A 19 7.13 -5.91 -2.63
CA GLN A 19 7.52 -4.50 -2.67
C GLN A 19 6.90 -3.73 -1.51
N ARG A 20 7.55 -2.63 -1.16
CA ARG A 20 6.99 -1.70 -0.20
C ARG A 20 5.96 -0.83 -0.91
N VAL A 21 4.73 -0.88 -0.44
CA VAL A 21 3.60 -0.21 -1.09
C VAL A 21 3.01 0.88 -0.20
N THR A 22 2.28 1.78 -0.81
CA THR A 22 1.45 2.78 -0.14
C THR A 22 0.01 2.54 -0.53
N LEU A 23 -0.86 2.44 0.46
CA LEU A 23 -2.28 2.21 0.30
C LEU A 23 -3.03 3.45 0.76
N PHE A 24 -3.67 4.15 -0.17
CA PHE A 24 -4.52 5.30 0.16
C PHE A 24 -5.92 4.78 0.47
N CYS A 25 -6.30 4.91 1.72
CA CYS A 25 -7.62 4.53 2.19
C CYS A 25 -8.41 5.79 2.57
N GLY A 26 -9.72 5.66 2.73
CA GLY A 26 -10.56 6.84 2.97
C GLY A 26 -10.24 7.60 4.25
N VAL A 27 -9.72 6.92 5.28
CA VAL A 27 -9.42 7.52 6.58
C VAL A 27 -7.92 7.64 6.80
N TYR A 28 -7.17 6.58 6.49
CA TYR A 28 -5.74 6.51 6.76
C TYR A 28 -4.96 6.16 5.50
N ILE A 29 -3.68 6.48 5.54
CA ILE A 29 -2.69 6.04 4.54
C ILE A 29 -1.82 4.99 5.22
N TYR A 30 -1.72 3.80 4.62
CA TYR A 30 -0.87 2.73 5.14
C TYR A 30 0.31 2.52 4.21
N THR A 31 1.46 2.23 4.80
CA THR A 31 2.66 1.83 4.06
C THR A 31 3.20 0.54 4.66
N GLY A 32 3.87 -0.26 3.87
CA GLY A 32 4.48 -1.49 4.34
C GLY A 32 4.86 -2.40 3.20
N LYS A 33 5.58 -3.45 3.52
CA LYS A 33 5.94 -4.47 2.54
C LYS A 33 4.73 -5.39 2.31
N LEU A 34 4.30 -5.48 1.07
CA LEU A 34 3.16 -6.31 0.69
C LEU A 34 3.60 -7.76 0.63
N VAL A 35 3.08 -8.58 1.53
CA VAL A 35 3.46 -9.99 1.63
C VAL A 35 2.30 -10.94 1.43
N GLY A 36 1.07 -10.46 1.38
CA GLY A 36 -0.09 -11.29 1.13
C GLY A 36 -1.24 -10.49 0.54
N VAL A 37 -1.97 -11.12 -0.35
CA VAL A 37 -3.17 -10.55 -0.98
C VAL A 37 -4.20 -11.65 -1.11
N ASN A 38 -5.43 -11.37 -0.70
CA ASN A 38 -6.57 -12.20 -1.05
C ASN A 38 -7.77 -11.31 -1.40
N GLN A 39 -8.95 -11.91 -1.54
CA GLN A 39 -10.13 -11.16 -1.96
C GLN A 39 -10.60 -10.14 -0.93
N THR A 40 -10.29 -10.32 0.33
CA THR A 40 -10.84 -9.49 1.41
C THR A 40 -9.82 -8.55 2.03
N CYS A 41 -8.53 -8.90 2.02
CA CYS A 41 -7.52 -8.07 2.67
C CYS A 41 -6.14 -8.25 2.03
N VAL A 42 -5.26 -7.33 2.38
CA VAL A 42 -3.84 -7.44 2.11
C VAL A 42 -3.09 -7.51 3.43
N LYS A 43 -1.94 -8.17 3.43
CA LYS A 43 -1.07 -8.27 4.60
C LYS A 43 0.19 -7.47 4.35
N LEU A 44 0.52 -6.61 5.30
CA LEU A 44 1.72 -5.78 5.28
C LEU A 44 2.65 -6.19 6.42
N GLU A 45 3.94 -6.31 6.10
CA GLU A 45 5.01 -6.39 7.10
C GLU A 45 5.68 -5.04 7.23
N ASP A 46 6.24 -4.78 8.40
CA ASP A 46 6.92 -3.51 8.68
C ASP A 46 6.03 -2.34 8.30
N ALA A 47 4.80 -2.39 8.77
CA ALA A 47 3.74 -1.47 8.37
C ALA A 47 3.75 -0.20 9.22
N GLY A 48 3.17 0.84 8.67
CA GLY A 48 2.98 2.09 9.37
C GLY A 48 1.77 2.84 8.86
N ILE A 49 1.30 3.79 9.69
CA ILE A 49 0.25 4.73 9.31
C ILE A 49 0.92 6.07 9.04
N VAL A 50 0.65 6.64 7.88
CA VAL A 50 1.22 7.93 7.46
C VAL A 50 0.23 9.03 7.80
N TYR A 51 0.64 9.94 8.67
CA TYR A 51 -0.17 11.10 9.06
C TYR A 51 0.12 12.33 8.21
N GLU A 52 1.39 12.51 7.83
CA GLU A 52 1.79 13.56 6.89
C GLU A 52 2.78 12.98 5.89
N THR A 53 2.48 13.15 4.63
CA THR A 53 3.29 12.54 3.58
C THR A 53 4.60 13.28 3.35
N GLY A 54 4.59 14.60 3.49
CA GLY A 54 5.67 15.42 2.95
C GLY A 54 5.66 15.39 1.43
N PRO A 55 6.64 15.99 0.78
CA PRO A 55 6.76 15.92 -0.69
C PRO A 55 6.93 14.48 -1.16
N PHE A 56 6.27 14.11 -2.23
CA PHE A 56 6.33 12.73 -2.73
C PHE A 56 7.68 12.36 -3.34
N ASP A 57 8.49 13.32 -3.69
CA ASP A 57 9.86 13.09 -4.14
C ASP A 57 10.87 12.93 -2.99
N ASP A 58 10.46 13.18 -1.76
CA ASP A 58 11.26 12.89 -0.58
C ASP A 58 11.18 11.39 -0.27
N LYS A 59 12.30 10.78 0.09
CA LYS A 59 12.36 9.34 0.38
C LYS A 59 11.68 8.95 1.68
N LYS A 60 11.49 9.90 2.59
CA LYS A 60 10.90 9.64 3.90
C LYS A 60 9.55 10.30 4.03
N TRP A 61 8.67 9.66 4.79
CA TRP A 61 7.42 10.26 5.21
C TRP A 61 7.70 11.34 6.25
N LYS A 62 6.96 12.45 6.19
CA LYS A 62 7.13 13.53 7.16
C LYS A 62 6.70 13.10 8.55
N ASP A 63 5.58 12.40 8.65
CA ASP A 63 5.09 11.84 9.91
C ASP A 63 4.44 10.49 9.66
N MET A 64 5.05 9.45 10.19
CA MET A 64 4.58 8.08 10.04
C MET A 64 4.79 7.35 11.36
N GLN A 65 3.75 6.64 11.81
CA GLN A 65 3.81 5.85 13.03
C GLN A 65 3.94 4.38 12.67
N PRO A 66 5.02 3.72 13.05
CA PRO A 66 5.15 2.29 12.79
C PRO A 66 4.15 1.49 13.60
N LEU A 67 3.62 0.45 12.99
CA LEU A 67 2.73 -0.50 13.65
C LEU A 67 3.56 -1.63 14.24
N PRO A 68 3.17 -2.15 15.42
CA PRO A 68 4.03 -3.10 16.16
C PRO A 68 4.09 -4.49 15.55
N ASP A 69 3.07 -4.88 14.79
CA ASP A 69 2.98 -6.22 14.20
C ASP A 69 2.61 -6.13 12.73
N ASP A 70 2.54 -7.28 12.07
CA ASP A 70 1.97 -7.37 10.73
C ASP A 70 0.55 -6.79 10.74
N TRP A 71 0.18 -6.15 9.66
CA TRP A 71 -1.08 -5.42 9.60
C TRP A 71 -1.89 -5.84 8.39
N TYR A 72 -3.18 -5.97 8.59
CA TYR A 72 -4.10 -6.34 7.52
C TYR A 72 -4.97 -5.15 7.17
N VAL A 73 -5.07 -4.85 5.88
CA VAL A 73 -5.91 -3.76 5.38
C VAL A 73 -6.98 -4.36 4.49
N ALA A 74 -8.23 -4.01 4.76
CA ALA A 74 -9.36 -4.51 3.95
C ALA A 74 -9.26 -3.98 2.53
N THR A 75 -9.39 -4.85 1.54
CA THR A 75 -9.30 -4.43 0.13
C THR A 75 -10.36 -3.41 -0.22
N GLN A 76 -11.55 -3.49 0.39
CA GLN A 76 -12.63 -2.54 0.14
C GLN A 76 -12.33 -1.14 0.66
N ALA A 77 -11.40 -0.99 1.59
CA ALA A 77 -11.00 0.31 2.13
C ALA A 77 -9.97 1.02 1.26
N ILE A 78 -9.34 0.31 0.33
CA ILE A 78 -8.25 0.85 -0.48
C ILE A 78 -8.83 1.59 -1.68
N GLU A 79 -8.60 2.91 -1.73
CA GLU A 79 -9.00 3.72 -2.89
C GLU A 79 -8.00 3.64 -4.02
N SER A 80 -6.72 3.72 -3.67
CA SER A 80 -5.63 3.65 -4.64
C SER A 80 -4.39 3.10 -3.96
N PHE A 81 -3.49 2.59 -4.76
CA PHE A 81 -2.25 2.00 -4.23
C PHE A 81 -1.13 2.09 -5.26
N GLY A 82 0.08 1.99 -4.77
CA GLY A 82 1.25 1.99 -5.62
C GLY A 82 2.52 1.94 -4.79
N VAL A 83 3.66 2.06 -5.47
CA VAL A 83 4.96 2.15 -4.82
C VAL A 83 5.32 3.63 -4.72
N LEU A 84 5.35 4.13 -3.50
CA LEU A 84 5.64 5.53 -3.21
C LEU A 84 6.53 5.56 -1.98
N LYS A 85 7.70 6.15 -2.10
CA LYS A 85 8.67 6.19 -0.99
C LYS A 85 9.09 4.78 -0.52
N SER A 86 9.49 3.98 -1.45
CA SER A 86 9.98 2.63 -1.18
C SER A 86 11.41 2.62 -0.59
#